data_b5c1ca6b344ad7724104ff18cb12473e
#
_entry.id   b5c1ca6b344ad7724104ff18cb12473e
#
_cell.length_a   1.000
_cell.length_b   1.000
_cell.length_c   1.000
_cell.angle_alpha   90.00
_cell.angle_beta   90.00
_cell.angle_gamma   90.00
#
_symmetry.space_group_name_H-M   'P 1'
#
loop_
_entity.id
_entity.type
_entity.pdbx_description
1 polymer ?
#
loop_
_entity_poly.entity_id
_entity_poly.type
_entity_poly.pdbx_seq_one_letter_code
_entity_poly.pdbx_strand_id
1 'polypeptide(L)'
;AVIGSVSLGVAREFRVRRIIPKDSDKKPVEDADAEGQISIHLPHNSLLVMHAEMQEEWKHCISPALSIDPHPISGVSRINITYRDHRANMHPRCTPRCPCGVPCVLRVVTKKKENFGKYFWMCYAGNVPGKNNCGFFQWAEFDDDGNPLFKKTDPKTS
;
A
#
# COMPACT_ATOMS: atom_id res chain seq x y z
N ALA A 1 -6.98 2.69 -6.27
CA ALA A 1 -7.43 1.31 -6.58
C ALA A 1 -8.42 0.83 -5.53
N VAL A 2 -9.42 0.05 -5.94
CA VAL A 2 -10.30 -0.65 -5.01
C VAL A 2 -9.66 -1.98 -4.64
N ILE A 3 -9.70 -2.33 -3.35
CA ILE A 3 -9.15 -3.59 -2.85
C ILE A 3 -10.24 -4.36 -2.13
N GLY A 4 -10.51 -5.57 -2.59
CA GLY A 4 -11.37 -6.53 -1.89
C GLY A 4 -10.53 -7.49 -1.06
N SER A 5 -10.91 -7.73 0.19
CA SER A 5 -10.19 -8.61 1.11
C SER A 5 -11.15 -9.59 1.78
N VAL A 6 -11.04 -10.88 1.46
CA VAL A 6 -11.84 -11.94 2.07
C VAL A 6 -11.07 -12.54 3.24
N SER A 7 -11.72 -12.63 4.40
CA SER A 7 -11.17 -13.22 5.63
C SER A 7 -11.78 -14.59 5.87
N LEU A 8 -10.93 -15.59 6.04
CA LEU A 8 -11.31 -16.98 6.34
C LEU A 8 -10.58 -17.46 7.59
N GLY A 9 -11.24 -18.27 8.40
CA GLY A 9 -10.69 -18.81 9.65
C GLY A 9 -11.01 -17.94 10.86
N VAL A 10 -10.05 -17.76 11.78
CA VAL A 10 -10.31 -17.02 13.02
C VAL A 10 -10.63 -15.57 12.79
N ALA A 11 -11.54 -15.04 13.60
CA ALA A 11 -11.88 -13.63 13.60
C ALA A 11 -10.69 -12.78 14.07
N ARG A 12 -10.50 -11.64 13.45
CA ARG A 12 -9.45 -10.68 13.80
C ARG A 12 -9.98 -9.24 13.73
N GLU A 13 -9.27 -8.37 14.38
CA GLU A 13 -9.52 -6.94 14.36
C GLU A 13 -8.67 -6.27 13.29
N PHE A 14 -9.33 -5.61 12.35
CA PHE A 14 -8.70 -4.75 11.35
C PHE A 14 -8.79 -3.31 11.83
N ARG A 15 -7.65 -2.70 12.04
CA ARG A 15 -7.57 -1.32 12.53
C ARG A 15 -7.15 -0.38 11.43
N VAL A 16 -7.81 0.77 11.37
CA VAL A 16 -7.49 1.86 10.45
C VAL A 16 -7.30 3.15 11.23
N ARG A 17 -6.34 3.96 10.78
CA ARG A 17 -6.04 5.27 11.33
C ARG A 17 -5.64 6.21 10.21
N ARG A 18 -6.14 7.44 10.23
CA ARG A 18 -5.77 8.46 9.25
C ARG A 18 -4.29 8.80 9.35
N ILE A 19 -3.67 9.08 8.19
CA ILE A 19 -2.27 9.50 8.12
C ILE A 19 -2.23 11.01 8.30
N ILE A 20 -1.56 11.47 9.36
CA ILE A 20 -1.30 12.89 9.57
C ILE A 20 0.13 13.15 9.10
N PRO A 21 0.34 14.01 8.08
CA PRO A 21 1.68 14.39 7.64
C PRO A 21 2.43 15.13 8.74
N LYS A 22 3.69 14.77 8.97
CA LYS A 22 4.55 15.45 9.95
C LYS A 22 5.36 16.53 9.26
N ASP A 23 5.46 17.71 9.88
CA ASP A 23 6.50 18.68 9.55
C ASP A 23 7.85 18.11 9.99
N SER A 24 8.88 18.27 9.15
CA SER A 24 10.21 17.70 9.37
C SER A 24 10.88 18.17 10.67
N ASP A 25 10.46 19.32 11.22
CA ASP A 25 11.13 20.02 12.33
C ASP A 25 10.34 20.07 13.63
N LYS A 26 9.15 19.48 13.70
CA LYS A 26 8.33 19.48 14.93
C LYS A 26 8.27 18.09 15.55
N LYS A 27 8.39 18.07 16.91
CA LYS A 27 8.14 16.88 17.73
C LYS A 27 6.84 16.21 17.32
N PRO A 28 6.69 14.87 17.49
CA PRO A 28 5.45 14.18 17.22
C PRO A 28 4.29 14.95 17.86
N VAL A 29 3.32 15.40 17.07
CA VAL A 29 2.10 15.98 17.61
C VAL A 29 1.42 14.84 18.36
N GLU A 30 1.23 15.01 19.65
CA GLU A 30 0.51 14.06 20.51
C GLU A 30 -0.95 13.87 20.02
N ASP A 31 -1.44 14.81 19.21
CA ASP A 31 -2.77 14.78 18.58
C ASP A 31 -2.93 13.86 17.36
N ALA A 32 -1.89 13.07 17.00
CA ALA A 32 -2.04 12.07 15.95
C ALA A 32 -3.13 11.01 16.26
N ASP A 33 -3.54 10.91 17.52
CA ASP A 33 -4.65 10.07 17.98
C ASP A 33 -5.98 10.82 18.12
N ALA A 34 -6.00 12.16 17.92
CA ALA A 34 -7.22 12.97 18.09
C ALA A 34 -8.35 12.60 17.11
N GLU A 35 -8.01 12.13 15.90
CA GLU A 35 -9.00 11.61 14.94
C GLU A 35 -9.43 10.18 15.23
N GLY A 36 -8.81 9.52 16.21
CA GLY A 36 -9.15 8.18 16.65
C GLY A 36 -8.69 7.07 15.73
N GLN A 37 -8.72 5.87 16.26
CA GLN A 37 -8.50 4.62 15.56
C GLN A 37 -9.83 3.89 15.42
N ILE A 38 -10.16 3.44 14.22
CA ILE A 38 -11.36 2.66 13.95
C ILE A 38 -10.95 1.18 13.95
N SER A 39 -11.67 0.37 14.73
CA SER A 39 -11.52 -1.08 14.73
C SER A 39 -12.72 -1.73 14.06
N ILE A 40 -12.45 -2.59 13.10
CA ILE A 40 -13.46 -3.34 12.35
C ILE A 40 -13.26 -4.83 12.66
N HIS A 41 -14.27 -5.47 13.19
CA HIS A 41 -14.25 -6.91 13.43
C HIS A 41 -14.41 -7.66 12.11
N LEU A 42 -13.47 -8.58 11.82
CA LEU A 42 -13.47 -9.41 10.62
C LEU A 42 -13.70 -10.87 11.00
N PRO A 43 -14.95 -11.36 11.00
CA PRO A 43 -15.24 -12.76 11.25
C PRO A 43 -14.87 -13.64 10.06
N HIS A 44 -15.02 -14.96 10.24
CA HIS A 44 -14.94 -15.92 9.15
C HIS A 44 -15.92 -15.54 8.02
N ASN A 45 -15.44 -15.72 6.77
CA ASN A 45 -16.24 -15.46 5.57
C ASN A 45 -16.71 -13.99 5.43
N SER A 46 -15.93 -13.05 5.93
CA SER A 46 -16.20 -11.62 5.75
C SER A 46 -15.46 -11.04 4.56
N LEU A 47 -16.10 -10.10 3.86
CA LEU A 47 -15.51 -9.29 2.79
C LEU A 47 -15.34 -7.86 3.28
N LEU A 48 -14.10 -7.39 3.26
CA LEU A 48 -13.76 -5.98 3.48
C LEU A 48 -13.42 -5.34 2.14
N VAL A 49 -14.10 -4.23 1.80
CA VAL A 49 -13.79 -3.43 0.60
C VAL A 49 -13.16 -2.11 1.02
N MET A 50 -11.96 -1.86 0.53
CA MET A 50 -11.25 -0.61 0.73
C MET A 50 -11.28 0.21 -0.57
N HIS A 51 -11.88 1.38 -0.52
CA HIS A 51 -11.93 2.33 -1.65
C HIS A 51 -10.60 3.06 -1.85
N ALA A 52 -10.47 3.80 -2.94
CA ALA A 52 -9.20 4.39 -3.39
C ALA A 52 -8.48 5.20 -2.31
N GLU A 53 -9.17 6.10 -1.65
CA GLU A 53 -8.63 7.02 -0.64
C GLU A 53 -8.03 6.31 0.59
N MET A 54 -8.50 5.09 0.87
CA MET A 54 -7.97 4.28 1.98
C MET A 54 -6.50 3.90 1.81
N GLN A 55 -5.96 3.95 0.59
CA GLN A 55 -4.56 3.60 0.31
C GLN A 55 -3.62 4.80 0.52
N GLU A 56 -4.11 6.00 0.28
CA GLU A 56 -3.34 7.24 0.31
C GLU A 56 -3.45 7.95 1.67
N GLU A 57 -4.63 7.92 2.28
CA GLU A 57 -4.91 8.71 3.47
C GLU A 57 -4.90 7.91 4.78
N TRP A 58 -4.97 6.58 4.71
CA TRP A 58 -5.11 5.74 5.89
C TRP A 58 -4.02 4.69 6.01
N LYS A 59 -3.58 4.43 7.23
CA LYS A 59 -2.81 3.23 7.59
C LYS A 59 -3.76 2.18 8.13
N HIS A 60 -3.45 0.93 7.85
CA HIS A 60 -4.23 -0.19 8.35
C HIS A 60 -3.33 -1.35 8.78
N CYS A 61 -3.83 -2.15 9.69
CA CYS A 61 -3.18 -3.37 10.15
C CYS A 61 -4.18 -4.38 10.70
N ILE A 62 -3.76 -5.63 10.79
CA ILE A 62 -4.42 -6.61 11.65
C ILE A 62 -3.77 -6.50 13.04
N SER A 63 -4.57 -6.20 14.04
CA SER A 63 -4.08 -6.07 15.41
C SER A 63 -3.62 -7.44 15.96
N PRO A 64 -2.50 -7.50 16.70
CA PRO A 64 -2.20 -8.66 17.54
C PRO A 64 -3.36 -8.93 18.50
N ALA A 65 -3.70 -10.18 18.70
CA ALA A 65 -4.72 -10.60 19.67
C ALA A 65 -4.03 -11.25 20.88
N LEU A 66 -4.49 -10.89 22.09
CA LEU A 66 -3.99 -11.50 23.33
C LEU A 66 -4.53 -12.94 23.50
N SER A 67 -5.75 -13.18 23.00
CA SER A 67 -6.38 -14.50 22.95
C SER A 67 -7.04 -14.67 21.58
N ILE A 68 -7.16 -15.90 21.14
CA ILE A 68 -7.80 -16.25 19.87
C ILE A 68 -8.78 -17.39 20.17
N ASP A 69 -10.06 -17.18 19.86
CA ASP A 69 -11.06 -18.25 19.86
C ASP A 69 -10.84 -19.10 18.61
N PRO A 70 -10.46 -20.39 18.75
CA PRO A 70 -10.15 -21.22 17.61
C PRO A 70 -11.36 -21.43 16.71
N HIS A 71 -11.14 -21.30 15.40
CA HIS A 71 -12.17 -21.63 14.42
C HIS A 71 -12.27 -23.16 14.26
N PRO A 72 -13.49 -23.73 14.15
CA PRO A 72 -13.69 -25.19 14.13
C PRO A 72 -12.88 -25.93 13.05
N ILE A 73 -12.61 -25.30 11.91
CA ILE A 73 -11.89 -25.91 10.77
C ILE A 73 -10.42 -25.49 10.73
N SER A 74 -10.13 -24.20 10.92
CA SER A 74 -8.76 -23.65 10.73
C SER A 74 -7.95 -23.52 12.02
N GLY A 75 -8.51 -23.91 13.17
CA GLY A 75 -7.86 -23.72 14.46
C GLY A 75 -7.57 -22.24 14.69
N VAL A 76 -6.34 -21.90 15.01
CA VAL A 76 -5.89 -20.51 15.28
C VAL A 76 -5.44 -19.77 14.01
N SER A 77 -5.59 -20.37 12.84
CA SER A 77 -5.13 -19.78 11.58
C SER A 77 -6.16 -18.87 10.93
N ARG A 78 -5.70 -17.77 10.33
CA ARG A 78 -6.48 -16.89 9.47
C ARG A 78 -5.84 -16.84 8.08
N ILE A 79 -6.66 -17.00 7.06
CA ILE A 79 -6.27 -16.80 5.66
C ILE A 79 -6.92 -15.51 5.18
N ASN A 80 -6.16 -14.72 4.46
CA ASN A 80 -6.65 -13.52 3.81
C ASN A 80 -6.39 -13.60 2.31
N ILE A 81 -7.46 -13.50 1.51
CA ILE A 81 -7.36 -13.46 0.06
C ILE A 81 -7.62 -12.02 -0.36
N THR A 82 -6.63 -11.41 -0.99
CA THR A 82 -6.72 -10.00 -1.40
C THR A 82 -6.81 -9.87 -2.90
N TYR A 83 -7.88 -9.25 -3.36
CA TYR A 83 -8.11 -8.89 -4.76
C TYR A 83 -7.81 -7.41 -4.96
N ARG A 84 -7.04 -7.11 -5.99
CA ARG A 84 -6.73 -5.74 -6.40
C ARG A 84 -7.07 -5.56 -7.87
N ASP A 85 -7.88 -4.55 -8.14
CA ASP A 85 -8.08 -4.10 -9.51
C ASP A 85 -6.94 -3.14 -9.88
N HIS A 86 -6.22 -3.48 -10.94
CA HIS A 86 -5.14 -2.66 -11.49
C HIS A 86 -5.61 -2.02 -12.79
N ARG A 87 -5.50 -0.70 -12.90
CA ARG A 87 -5.64 -0.04 -14.19
C ARG A 87 -4.66 -0.65 -15.17
N ALA A 88 -5.08 -0.87 -16.43
CA ALA A 88 -4.25 -1.50 -17.45
C ALA A 88 -2.91 -0.76 -17.67
N ASN A 89 -2.94 0.58 -17.61
CA ASN A 89 -1.76 1.45 -17.72
C ASN A 89 -0.82 1.40 -16.50
N MET A 90 -1.25 0.82 -15.38
CA MET A 90 -0.44 0.60 -14.17
C MET A 90 0.09 -0.83 -14.06
N HIS A 91 -0.17 -1.68 -15.06
CA HIS A 91 0.37 -3.03 -15.09
C HIS A 91 1.91 -2.99 -15.19
N PRO A 92 2.67 -3.91 -14.57
CA PRO A 92 4.14 -3.93 -14.59
C PRO A 92 4.79 -3.88 -15.98
N ARG A 93 4.05 -4.25 -17.03
CA ARG A 93 4.49 -4.11 -18.44
C ARG A 93 4.46 -2.67 -18.94
N CYS A 94 3.62 -1.83 -18.32
CA CYS A 94 3.39 -0.44 -18.70
C CYS A 94 4.06 0.56 -17.75
N THR A 95 4.69 0.09 -16.67
CA THR A 95 5.37 0.95 -15.69
C THR A 95 6.86 1.11 -16.04
N PRO A 96 7.52 2.20 -15.59
CA PRO A 96 8.94 2.38 -15.79
C PRO A 96 9.73 1.19 -15.23
N ARG A 97 10.85 0.88 -15.86
CA ARG A 97 11.81 -0.09 -15.32
C ARG A 97 12.97 0.66 -14.66
N CYS A 98 13.35 0.24 -13.48
CA CYS A 98 14.55 0.78 -12.86
C CYS A 98 15.82 0.24 -13.56
N PRO A 99 16.99 0.84 -13.34
CA PRO A 99 18.25 0.37 -13.92
C PRO A 99 18.58 -1.09 -13.64
N CYS A 100 18.04 -1.68 -12.57
CA CYS A 100 18.21 -3.11 -12.28
C CYS A 100 17.25 -4.03 -13.07
N GLY A 101 16.50 -3.50 -14.04
CA GLY A 101 15.58 -4.24 -14.92
C GLY A 101 14.23 -4.64 -14.29
N VAL A 102 14.02 -4.36 -13.00
CA VAL A 102 12.75 -4.66 -12.31
C VAL A 102 11.72 -3.57 -12.59
N PRO A 103 10.46 -3.89 -12.89
CA PRO A 103 9.40 -2.88 -12.99
C PRO A 103 9.30 -2.06 -11.71
N CYS A 104 9.15 -0.75 -11.86
CA CYS A 104 8.94 0.15 -10.74
C CYS A 104 7.53 0.01 -10.16
N VAL A 105 7.39 0.36 -8.89
CA VAL A 105 6.10 0.45 -8.21
C VAL A 105 5.77 1.92 -7.95
N LEU A 106 4.50 2.28 -8.15
CA LEU A 106 3.98 3.59 -7.79
C LEU A 106 3.74 3.66 -6.28
N ARG A 107 4.18 4.76 -5.68
CA ARG A 107 3.97 5.06 -4.26
C ARG A 107 3.53 6.51 -4.09
N VAL A 108 2.88 6.80 -2.97
CA VAL A 108 2.49 8.14 -2.56
C VAL A 108 3.30 8.58 -1.35
N VAL A 109 3.64 9.86 -1.30
CA VAL A 109 4.30 10.46 -0.13
C VAL A 109 3.25 10.69 0.95
N THR A 110 3.43 10.04 2.11
CA THR A 110 2.50 10.10 3.24
C THR A 110 3.12 10.67 4.51
N LYS A 111 4.42 10.97 4.51
CA LYS A 111 5.13 11.38 5.73
C LYS A 111 5.57 12.84 5.73
N LYS A 112 5.96 13.38 4.58
CA LYS A 112 6.48 14.74 4.45
C LYS A 112 5.37 15.67 3.99
N LYS A 113 5.09 16.74 4.76
CA LYS A 113 4.02 17.69 4.46
C LYS A 113 4.20 18.39 3.12
N GLU A 114 5.43 18.81 2.80
CA GLU A 114 5.77 19.51 1.55
C GLU A 114 5.38 18.73 0.28
N ASN A 115 5.46 17.42 0.33
CA ASN A 115 5.21 16.54 -0.80
C ASN A 115 4.06 15.57 -0.56
N PHE A 116 3.25 15.81 0.48
CA PHE A 116 2.13 14.96 0.81
C PHE A 116 1.17 14.81 -0.38
N GLY A 117 0.79 13.56 -0.67
CA GLY A 117 -0.09 13.25 -1.79
C GLY A 117 0.60 13.15 -3.15
N LYS A 118 1.86 13.59 -3.30
CA LYS A 118 2.60 13.42 -4.55
C LYS A 118 3.00 11.97 -4.77
N TYR A 119 2.91 11.53 -6.01
CA TYR A 119 3.28 10.16 -6.40
C TYR A 119 4.69 10.08 -6.94
N PHE A 120 5.30 8.92 -6.75
CA PHE A 120 6.64 8.62 -7.28
C PHE A 120 6.79 7.14 -7.64
N TRP A 121 7.65 6.88 -8.59
CA TRP A 121 8.10 5.55 -8.97
C TRP A 121 9.34 5.17 -8.17
N MET A 122 9.39 3.96 -7.68
CA MET A 122 10.56 3.44 -6.98
C MET A 122 10.87 2.00 -7.39
N CYS A 123 12.12 1.61 -7.16
CA CYS A 123 12.55 0.25 -7.36
C CYS A 123 11.78 -0.73 -6.46
N TYR A 124 11.34 -1.85 -7.03
CA TYR A 124 10.64 -2.91 -6.31
C TYR A 124 11.52 -4.13 -6.02
N ALA A 125 12.80 -4.09 -6.39
CA ALA A 125 13.71 -5.24 -6.31
C ALA A 125 13.86 -5.80 -4.89
N GLY A 126 13.81 -4.96 -3.85
CA GLY A 126 13.86 -5.43 -2.46
C GLY A 126 12.70 -6.34 -2.03
N ASN A 127 11.62 -6.44 -2.84
CA ASN A 127 10.50 -7.37 -2.62
C ASN A 127 10.58 -8.60 -3.54
N VAL A 128 11.64 -8.73 -4.32
CA VAL A 128 11.88 -9.88 -5.20
C VAL A 128 12.95 -10.75 -4.56
N PRO A 129 12.69 -12.04 -4.32
CA PRO A 129 13.67 -12.94 -3.74
C PRO A 129 15.02 -12.90 -4.50
N GLY A 130 16.11 -12.77 -3.76
CA GLY A 130 17.47 -12.73 -4.32
C GLY A 130 17.89 -11.40 -4.97
N LYS A 131 17.07 -10.33 -4.86
CA LYS A 131 17.41 -9.01 -5.38
C LYS A 131 17.44 -7.94 -4.27
N ASN A 132 18.37 -6.99 -4.42
CA ASN A 132 18.48 -5.85 -3.54
C ASN A 132 17.88 -4.60 -4.20
N ASN A 133 17.33 -3.71 -3.38
CA ASN A 133 16.83 -2.41 -3.83
C ASN A 133 18.01 -1.55 -4.35
N CYS A 134 17.87 -1.00 -5.56
CA CYS A 134 18.90 -0.16 -6.18
C CYS A 134 18.75 1.35 -5.87
N GLY A 135 17.78 1.73 -5.05
CA GLY A 135 17.55 3.13 -4.66
C GLY A 135 16.90 3.99 -5.76
N PHE A 136 16.51 3.44 -6.90
CA PHE A 136 15.87 4.22 -7.96
C PHE A 136 14.61 4.92 -7.46
N PHE A 137 14.53 6.22 -7.78
CA PHE A 137 13.41 7.11 -7.45
C PHE A 137 13.17 8.08 -8.62
N GLN A 138 11.89 8.30 -8.96
CA GLN A 138 11.46 9.28 -9.96
C GLN A 138 10.08 9.78 -9.58
N TRP A 139 9.87 11.11 -9.61
CA TRP A 139 8.53 11.68 -9.47
C TRP A 139 7.62 11.16 -10.58
N ALA A 140 6.39 10.83 -10.23
CA ALA A 140 5.38 10.41 -11.19
C ALA A 140 4.62 11.65 -11.69
N GLU A 141 4.46 11.71 -13.00
CA GLU A 141 3.65 12.69 -13.69
C GLU A 141 2.50 11.97 -14.39
N PHE A 142 1.35 12.63 -14.51
CA PHE A 142 0.15 12.08 -15.12
C PHE A 142 -0.44 13.10 -16.08
N ASP A 143 -1.09 12.62 -17.14
CA ASP A 143 -1.93 13.42 -18.00
C ASP A 143 -3.29 13.73 -17.34
N ASP A 144 -4.13 14.52 -18.02
CA ASP A 144 -5.45 14.92 -17.52
C ASP A 144 -6.41 13.72 -17.35
N ASP A 145 -6.17 12.62 -18.05
CA ASP A 145 -6.92 11.38 -17.94
C ASP A 145 -6.38 10.45 -16.82
N GLY A 146 -5.31 10.87 -16.15
CA GLY A 146 -4.64 10.12 -15.08
C GLY A 146 -3.78 8.97 -15.60
N ASN A 147 -3.33 9.00 -16.86
CA ASN A 147 -2.34 8.05 -17.35
C ASN A 147 -0.94 8.52 -16.98
N PRO A 148 -0.06 7.60 -16.55
CA PRO A 148 1.29 7.98 -16.17
C PRO A 148 2.10 8.41 -17.40
N LEU A 149 2.75 9.56 -17.25
CA LEU A 149 3.73 10.08 -18.22
C LEU A 149 5.12 9.62 -17.79
N PHE A 150 5.80 8.87 -18.62
CA PHE A 150 7.20 8.57 -18.41
C PHE A 150 8.00 8.70 -19.70
N LYS A 151 9.17 9.28 -19.56
CA LYS A 151 10.14 9.26 -20.65
C LYS A 151 10.50 7.80 -20.90
N LYS A 152 10.24 7.30 -22.09
CA LYS A 152 10.79 6.00 -22.51
C LYS A 152 12.32 6.12 -22.35
N THR A 153 12.88 5.42 -21.40
CA THR A 153 14.32 5.19 -21.41
C THR A 153 14.55 4.21 -22.56
N ASP A 154 15.08 4.73 -23.66
CA ASP A 154 15.57 3.87 -24.72
C ASP A 154 16.54 2.86 -24.08
N PRO A 155 16.40 1.56 -24.34
CA PRO A 155 17.39 0.60 -23.91
C PRO A 155 18.68 1.00 -24.64
N LYS A 156 19.66 1.55 -23.91
CA LYS A 156 20.99 1.73 -24.44
C LYS A 156 21.47 0.36 -24.90
N THR A 157 21.54 0.20 -26.20
CA THR A 157 22.36 -0.79 -26.88
C THR A 157 23.72 -0.87 -26.21
N SER A 158 24.02 -2.03 -25.65
CA SER A 158 25.37 -2.48 -25.33
C SER A 158 25.51 -3.88 -25.85
#